data_da99046eb3df792806a68c513b228672
#
_entry.id   da99046eb3df792806a68c513b228672
#
_cell.length_a   1.000
_cell.length_b   1.000
_cell.length_c   1.000
_cell.angle_alpha   90.00
_cell.angle_beta   90.00
_cell.angle_gamma   90.00
#
_symmetry.space_group_name_H-M   'P 1'
#
loop_
_entity.id
_entity.type
_entity.pdbx_description
1 polymer ?
#
loop_
_entity_poly.entity_id
_entity_poly.type
_entity_poly.pdbx_seq_one_letter_code
_entity_poly.pdbx_strand_id
1 'polypeptide(L)'
;QVQLQESGPGLVKPSQTLSLTCTVSGGSISSGGYYWTWIRQHPGKGLEWIGYIYYSGNTYYNPSLKSRITISVDTSKNQFSLSLSSVTAADTAVYYCARNRGYYYGMDVWGQGTTVTVSS
;
A
#
# COMPACT_ATOMS: atom_id res chain seq x y z
N GLN A 1 -18.70 -1.51 7.69
CA GLN A 1 -18.31 -2.86 7.25
C GLN A 1 -17.32 -2.83 6.10
N VAL A 2 -16.57 -1.76 6.01
CA VAL A 2 -15.51 -1.68 5.01
C VAL A 2 -14.40 -2.65 5.40
N GLN A 3 -13.93 -3.43 4.42
CA GLN A 3 -12.83 -4.35 4.59
C GLN A 3 -11.81 -4.13 3.47
N LEU A 4 -10.54 -4.30 3.82
CA LEU A 4 -9.43 -4.19 2.88
C LEU A 4 -8.65 -5.50 2.88
N GLN A 5 -8.21 -5.93 1.68
CA GLN A 5 -7.44 -7.17 1.55
C GLN A 5 -6.31 -6.96 0.56
N GLU A 6 -5.10 -7.17 1.03
CA GLU A 6 -3.90 -7.14 0.19
C GLU A 6 -3.80 -8.42 -0.63
N SER A 7 -3.27 -8.32 -1.84
CA SER A 7 -2.93 -9.46 -2.66
C SER A 7 -1.68 -9.17 -3.49
N GLY A 8 -0.92 -10.21 -3.80
CA GLY A 8 0.28 -10.11 -4.60
C GLY A 8 1.26 -11.22 -4.25
N PRO A 9 2.38 -11.31 -4.98
CA PRO A 9 3.36 -12.36 -4.75
C PRO A 9 4.09 -12.16 -3.43
N GLY A 10 4.27 -13.25 -2.68
CA GLY A 10 5.02 -13.23 -1.42
C GLY A 10 6.53 -13.30 -1.60
N LEU A 11 6.99 -13.59 -2.81
CA LEU A 11 8.42 -13.73 -3.11
C LEU A 11 8.74 -12.94 -4.36
N VAL A 12 9.75 -12.07 -4.27
CA VAL A 12 10.19 -11.23 -5.38
C VAL A 12 11.71 -11.31 -5.44
N LYS A 13 12.27 -11.38 -6.66
CA LYS A 13 13.72 -11.41 -6.83
C LYS A 13 14.29 -10.00 -6.77
N PRO A 14 15.55 -9.85 -6.29
CA PRO A 14 16.21 -8.54 -6.31
C PRO A 14 16.20 -7.91 -7.70
N SER A 15 16.14 -6.61 -7.75
CA SER A 15 16.05 -5.75 -8.94
C SER A 15 14.71 -5.78 -9.66
N GLN A 16 13.81 -6.69 -9.31
CA GLN A 16 12.48 -6.74 -9.91
C GLN A 16 11.53 -5.73 -9.26
N THR A 17 10.32 -5.66 -9.79
CA THR A 17 9.28 -4.77 -9.28
C THR A 17 8.30 -5.57 -8.44
N LEU A 18 8.05 -5.09 -7.23
CA LEU A 18 7.01 -5.61 -6.35
C LEU A 18 5.70 -4.92 -6.72
N SER A 19 4.65 -5.71 -6.97
CA SER A 19 3.32 -5.19 -7.26
C SER A 19 2.32 -5.79 -6.29
N LEU A 20 1.59 -4.95 -5.57
CA LEU A 20 0.56 -5.34 -4.64
C LEU A 20 -0.74 -4.61 -4.96
N THR A 21 -1.85 -5.27 -4.71
CA THR A 21 -3.19 -4.69 -4.90
C THR A 21 -3.97 -4.81 -3.60
N CYS A 22 -4.70 -3.75 -3.26
CA CYS A 22 -5.63 -3.75 -2.15
C CYS A 22 -7.05 -3.68 -2.70
N THR A 23 -7.85 -4.67 -2.37
CA THR A 23 -9.26 -4.71 -2.78
C THR A 23 -10.11 -4.23 -1.61
N VAL A 24 -10.97 -3.26 -1.89
CA VAL A 24 -11.87 -2.66 -0.92
C VAL A 24 -13.26 -3.26 -1.12
N SER A 25 -13.87 -3.72 -0.04
CA SER A 25 -15.25 -4.21 -0.05
C SER A 25 -16.04 -3.55 1.05
N GLY A 26 -17.37 -3.50 0.88
CA GLY A 26 -18.26 -2.88 1.86
C GLY A 26 -18.28 -1.36 1.82
N GLY A 27 -17.61 -0.75 0.87
CA GLY A 27 -17.56 0.69 0.67
C GLY A 27 -16.91 1.02 -0.64
N SER A 28 -16.94 2.29 -1.04
CA SER A 28 -16.42 2.73 -2.34
C SER A 28 -15.17 3.57 -2.16
N ILE A 29 -14.15 3.27 -2.96
CA ILE A 29 -12.93 4.09 -3.02
C ILE A 29 -13.26 5.52 -3.45
N SER A 30 -14.28 5.71 -4.29
CA SER A 30 -14.64 7.03 -4.77
C SER A 30 -15.42 7.88 -3.77
N SER A 31 -15.74 7.35 -2.59
CA SER A 31 -16.27 8.18 -1.50
C SER A 31 -15.19 9.16 -1.05
N GLY A 32 -15.51 10.45 -0.99
CA GLY A 32 -14.56 11.46 -0.59
C GLY A 32 -14.19 11.38 0.90
N GLY A 33 -13.12 12.06 1.24
CA GLY A 33 -12.69 12.17 2.64
C GLY A 33 -11.72 11.12 3.11
N TYR A 34 -11.27 10.23 2.24
CA TYR A 34 -10.34 9.16 2.61
C TYR A 34 -9.10 9.18 1.74
N TYR A 35 -7.98 8.78 2.37
CA TYR A 35 -6.70 8.60 1.71
C TYR A 35 -6.35 7.13 1.80
N TRP A 36 -6.17 6.48 0.66
CA TRP A 36 -5.93 5.04 0.57
C TRP A 36 -4.42 4.84 0.65
N THR A 37 -3.96 4.16 1.69
CA THR A 37 -2.58 4.27 2.18
C THR A 37 -1.89 2.91 2.15
N TRP A 38 -0.60 2.91 1.82
CA TRP A 38 0.28 1.76 1.94
C TRP A 38 1.30 2.00 3.04
N ILE A 39 1.47 1.02 3.91
CA ILE A 39 2.40 1.03 5.03
C ILE A 39 3.13 -0.31 5.02
N ARG A 40 4.37 -0.35 5.51
CA ARG A 40 5.08 -1.61 5.67
C ARG A 40 5.80 -1.67 7.01
N GLN A 41 6.07 -2.89 7.46
CA GLN A 41 6.82 -3.13 8.68
C GLN A 41 7.92 -4.13 8.39
N HIS A 42 9.16 -3.66 8.49
CA HIS A 42 10.33 -4.53 8.37
C HIS A 42 10.45 -5.43 9.60
N PRO A 43 11.04 -6.63 9.47
CA PRO A 43 11.21 -7.51 10.61
C PRO A 43 11.90 -6.81 11.78
N GLY A 44 11.28 -6.88 12.97
CA GLY A 44 11.84 -6.30 14.18
C GLY A 44 11.88 -4.79 14.24
N LYS A 45 11.16 -4.10 13.36
CA LYS A 45 11.15 -2.63 13.29
C LYS A 45 9.74 -2.09 13.35
N GLY A 46 9.61 -0.77 13.46
CA GLY A 46 8.34 -0.09 13.48
C GLY A 46 7.74 0.03 12.08
N LEU A 47 6.56 0.62 12.04
CA LEU A 47 5.86 0.85 10.78
C LEU A 47 6.57 1.95 9.98
N GLU A 48 6.66 1.75 8.67
CA GLU A 48 7.15 2.75 7.73
C GLU A 48 6.02 3.10 6.77
N TRP A 49 5.67 4.36 6.74
CA TRP A 49 4.66 4.87 5.82
C TRP A 49 5.25 4.96 4.41
N ILE A 50 4.52 4.42 3.42
CA ILE A 50 4.98 4.39 2.02
C ILE A 50 4.38 5.56 1.25
N GLY A 51 3.08 5.74 1.34
CA GLY A 51 2.38 6.81 0.65
C GLY A 51 0.89 6.58 0.60
N TYR A 52 0.18 7.53 -0.01
CA TYR A 52 -1.25 7.37 -0.17
C TYR A 52 -1.75 7.98 -1.47
N ILE A 53 -2.97 7.63 -1.85
CA ILE A 53 -3.65 8.16 -3.01
C ILE A 53 -5.08 8.55 -2.63
N TYR A 54 -5.52 9.67 -3.16
CA TYR A 54 -6.91 10.09 -3.10
C TYR A 54 -7.64 9.54 -4.33
N TYR A 55 -8.94 9.33 -4.26
CA TYR A 55 -9.67 8.69 -5.35
C TYR A 55 -9.55 9.44 -6.68
N SER A 56 -9.29 10.74 -6.62
CA SER A 56 -9.10 11.56 -7.83
C SER A 56 -7.74 11.36 -8.50
N GLY A 57 -6.83 10.58 -7.89
CA GLY A 57 -5.51 10.29 -8.43
C GLY A 57 -4.38 11.08 -7.81
N ASN A 58 -4.66 12.02 -6.93
CA ASN A 58 -3.61 12.76 -6.23
C ASN A 58 -2.86 11.85 -5.28
N THR A 59 -1.53 11.87 -5.34
CA THR A 59 -0.67 10.99 -4.54
C THR A 59 0.26 11.81 -3.66
N TYR A 60 0.69 11.17 -2.57
CA TYR A 60 1.75 11.68 -1.73
C TYR A 60 2.63 10.52 -1.29
N TYR A 61 3.93 10.63 -1.54
CA TYR A 61 4.88 9.54 -1.34
C TYR A 61 5.91 9.89 -0.27
N ASN A 62 6.32 8.87 0.48
CA ASN A 62 7.45 8.99 1.39
C ASN A 62 8.69 9.43 0.58
N PRO A 63 9.34 10.55 0.96
CA PRO A 63 10.49 11.05 0.18
C PRO A 63 11.61 10.03 0.00
N SER A 64 11.83 9.15 0.97
CA SER A 64 12.90 8.16 0.88
C SER A 64 12.61 7.04 -0.14
N LEU A 65 11.35 6.89 -0.56
CA LEU A 65 10.92 5.87 -1.51
C LEU A 65 10.43 6.44 -2.83
N LYS A 66 10.29 7.75 -2.90
CA LYS A 66 9.55 8.44 -3.96
C LYS A 66 10.03 8.06 -5.36
N SER A 67 11.34 7.87 -5.55
CA SER A 67 11.90 7.55 -6.87
C SER A 67 11.56 6.13 -7.34
N ARG A 68 11.10 5.26 -6.45
CA ARG A 68 10.88 3.85 -6.74
C ARG A 68 9.42 3.43 -6.67
N ILE A 69 8.51 4.28 -6.21
CA ILE A 69 7.12 3.88 -5.96
C ILE A 69 6.15 4.57 -6.88
N THR A 70 5.06 3.86 -7.17
CA THR A 70 3.88 4.39 -7.83
C THR A 70 2.67 3.79 -7.11
N ILE A 71 1.75 4.65 -6.69
CA ILE A 71 0.47 4.22 -6.14
C ILE A 71 -0.60 4.64 -7.15
N SER A 72 -1.51 3.72 -7.46
CA SER A 72 -2.56 3.95 -8.43
C SER A 72 -3.90 3.49 -7.87
N VAL A 73 -4.98 3.97 -8.48
CA VAL A 73 -6.33 3.62 -8.07
C VAL A 73 -7.14 3.22 -9.31
N ASP A 74 -7.97 2.20 -9.16
CA ASP A 74 -8.94 1.77 -10.17
C ASP A 74 -10.32 1.75 -9.50
N THR A 75 -11.06 2.84 -9.69
CA THR A 75 -12.35 3.00 -9.05
C THR A 75 -13.38 2.00 -9.59
N SER A 76 -13.24 1.56 -10.84
CA SER A 76 -14.16 0.60 -11.43
C SER A 76 -14.04 -0.78 -10.79
N LYS A 77 -12.85 -1.14 -10.31
CA LYS A 77 -12.61 -2.41 -9.63
C LYS A 77 -12.59 -2.26 -8.12
N ASN A 78 -12.71 -1.04 -7.61
CA ASN A 78 -12.66 -0.72 -6.19
C ASN A 78 -11.35 -1.20 -5.56
N GLN A 79 -10.23 -0.91 -6.24
CA GLN A 79 -8.89 -1.35 -5.86
C GLN A 79 -7.92 -0.18 -5.92
N PHE A 80 -6.87 -0.27 -5.10
CA PHE A 80 -5.70 0.59 -5.27
C PHE A 80 -4.45 -0.27 -5.15
N SER A 81 -3.37 0.17 -5.78
CA SER A 81 -2.20 -0.68 -6.00
C SER A 81 -0.91 0.05 -5.68
N LEU A 82 0.09 -0.73 -5.31
CA LEU A 82 1.46 -0.27 -5.06
C LEU A 82 2.40 -0.95 -6.04
N SER A 83 3.27 -0.18 -6.64
CA SER A 83 4.39 -0.68 -7.45
C SER A 83 5.67 -0.13 -6.84
N LEU A 84 6.59 -1.03 -6.48
CA LEU A 84 7.90 -0.69 -5.91
C LEU A 84 8.97 -1.31 -6.79
N SER A 85 9.76 -0.48 -7.46
CA SER A 85 10.76 -0.95 -8.41
C SER A 85 12.12 -1.18 -7.74
N SER A 86 12.97 -1.96 -8.44
CA SER A 86 14.37 -2.17 -8.06
C SER A 86 14.52 -2.63 -6.61
N VAL A 87 13.74 -3.66 -6.23
CA VAL A 87 13.71 -4.13 -4.85
C VAL A 87 15.04 -4.76 -4.45
N THR A 88 15.36 -4.63 -3.17
CA THR A 88 16.50 -5.29 -2.51
C THR A 88 16.00 -6.00 -1.26
N ALA A 89 16.89 -6.71 -0.59
CA ALA A 89 16.54 -7.38 0.66
C ALA A 89 15.97 -6.41 1.71
N ALA A 90 16.35 -5.13 1.64
CA ALA A 90 15.83 -4.10 2.55
C ALA A 90 14.34 -3.84 2.36
N ASP A 91 13.74 -4.31 1.27
CA ASP A 91 12.32 -4.16 1.03
C ASP A 91 11.49 -5.34 1.55
N THR A 92 12.14 -6.35 2.14
CA THR A 92 11.46 -7.45 2.81
C THR A 92 10.69 -6.91 4.00
N ALA A 93 9.38 -7.13 4.03
CA ALA A 93 8.50 -6.56 5.06
C ALA A 93 7.11 -7.18 4.97
N VAL A 94 6.30 -6.92 5.99
CA VAL A 94 4.86 -7.10 5.90
C VAL A 94 4.28 -5.78 5.36
N TYR A 95 3.51 -5.87 4.29
CA TYR A 95 2.90 -4.72 3.64
C TYR A 95 1.42 -4.67 3.97
N TYR A 96 0.96 -3.51 4.41
CA TYR A 96 -0.43 -3.27 4.78
C TYR A 96 -1.01 -2.20 3.88
N CYS A 97 -2.27 -2.37 3.50
CA CYS A 97 -3.07 -1.26 3.00
C CYS A 97 -4.02 -0.81 4.11
N ALA A 98 -4.38 0.46 4.09
CA ALA A 98 -5.23 1.04 5.11
C ALA A 98 -6.03 2.20 4.54
N ARG A 99 -7.16 2.48 5.18
CA ARG A 99 -7.96 3.66 4.89
C ARG A 99 -7.65 4.71 5.95
N ASN A 100 -7.24 5.91 5.50
CA ASN A 100 -6.90 7.03 6.36
C ASN A 100 -7.97 8.10 6.22
N ARG A 101 -8.50 8.56 7.34
CA ARG A 101 -9.53 9.61 7.37
C ARG A 101 -8.97 11.02 7.45
N GLY A 102 -7.64 11.16 7.37
CA GLY A 102 -6.98 12.45 7.43
C GLY A 102 -6.18 12.63 8.70
N TYR A 103 -5.57 13.81 8.81
CA TYR A 103 -4.56 14.07 9.83
C TYR A 103 -5.05 13.84 11.26
N TYR A 104 -6.27 14.30 11.56
CA TYR A 104 -6.79 14.21 12.92
C TYR A 104 -7.39 12.85 13.27
N TYR A 105 -7.80 12.08 12.27
CA TYR A 105 -8.54 10.83 12.49
C TYR A 105 -7.69 9.58 12.30
N GLY A 106 -6.62 9.67 11.52
CA GLY A 106 -5.72 8.55 11.26
C GLY A 106 -6.36 7.43 10.47
N MET A 107 -5.73 6.26 10.57
CA MET A 107 -6.21 5.04 9.90
C MET A 107 -7.37 4.45 10.70
N ASP A 108 -8.47 4.15 10.03
CA ASP A 108 -9.63 3.55 10.68
C ASP A 108 -9.90 2.11 10.26
N VAL A 109 -9.42 1.69 9.11
CA VAL A 109 -9.54 0.30 8.63
C VAL A 109 -8.21 -0.13 8.06
N TRP A 110 -7.76 -1.34 8.43
CA TRP A 110 -6.50 -1.93 7.98
C TRP A 110 -6.78 -3.24 7.28
N GLY A 111 -6.01 -3.55 6.26
CA GLY A 111 -5.91 -4.91 5.74
C GLY A 111 -5.19 -5.81 6.74
N GLN A 112 -5.17 -7.11 6.45
CA GLN A 112 -4.52 -8.09 7.32
C GLN A 112 -3.00 -8.09 7.19
N GLY A 113 -2.49 -7.52 6.11
CA GLY A 113 -1.08 -7.54 5.80
C GLY A 113 -0.68 -8.71 4.94
N THR A 114 0.28 -8.50 4.06
CA THR A 114 0.85 -9.56 3.24
C THR A 114 2.37 -9.51 3.36
N THR A 115 2.97 -10.66 3.61
CA THR A 115 4.43 -10.75 3.75
C THR A 115 5.06 -10.82 2.36
N VAL A 116 6.06 -9.98 2.14
CA VAL A 116 6.86 -10.01 0.92
C VAL A 116 8.31 -10.20 1.31
N THR A 117 8.92 -11.23 0.74
CA THR A 117 10.34 -11.53 0.92
C THR A 117 11.07 -11.29 -0.41
N VAL A 118 12.16 -10.52 -0.35
CA VAL A 118 13.03 -10.30 -1.49
C VAL A 118 14.24 -11.20 -1.35
N SER A 119 14.36 -12.18 -2.25
CA SER A 119 15.43 -13.18 -2.19
C SER A 119 15.66 -13.77 -3.57
N SER A 120 16.94 -14.01 -3.88
CA SER A 120 17.32 -14.62 -5.15
C SER A 120 17.18 -16.15 -5.13
#